data_b21d0b730fc55a17761a7a4effdb85db
#
_entry.id   b21d0b730fc55a17761a7a4effdb85db
#
_cell.length_a   1.000
_cell.length_b   1.000
_cell.length_c   1.000
_cell.angle_alpha   90.00
_cell.angle_beta   90.00
_cell.angle_gamma   90.00
#
_symmetry.space_group_name_H-M   'P 1'
#
loop_
_entity.id
_entity.type
_entity.pdbx_description
1 polymer ?
#
loop_
_entity_poly.entity_id
_entity_poly.type
_entity_poly.pdbx_seq_one_letter_code
_entity_poly.pdbx_strand_id
1 'polypeptide(L)'
;MPDRSAKLVITSPPYNIGKEYERRAPLAEYVASQEAVIARCAKKVHPRGSICWQTGNYVRGGQIEPLDALLYPAFRRLGLRLRNRIVWHFGHGLHCSRRLSGRYETILWFTAGDDYTFNLDPIRVPAKYPSKRYFRGKRKGELSCNPLGKNPSDVWEIPNVKHNHREKTAHPAQFPVELVERLVLSLTDEGDYVLDPYMGSGSTAIAALMHGRHSIGAEVNPEYYGIWQERISLLERGEIRLRPMGQPVYGTDEWRRAREGASRR
;
A
#
# COMPACT_ATOMS: atom_id res chain seq x y z
N MET A 1 -2.51 19.47 11.74
CA MET A 1 -3.91 19.09 11.46
C MET A 1 -4.65 18.86 12.77
N PRO A 2 -5.97 19.11 12.84
CA PRO A 2 -6.80 18.83 14.03
C PRO A 2 -6.82 17.33 14.37
N ASP A 3 -7.16 16.98 15.61
CA ASP A 3 -7.42 15.60 15.98
C ASP A 3 -8.70 15.10 15.31
N ARG A 4 -8.77 13.79 15.07
CA ARG A 4 -9.93 13.09 14.48
C ARG A 4 -10.38 13.63 13.11
N SER A 5 -9.43 14.14 12.29
CA SER A 5 -9.72 14.74 10.98
C SER A 5 -9.16 13.97 9.79
N ALA A 6 -8.18 13.09 9.97
CA ALA A 6 -7.67 12.24 8.89
C ALA A 6 -8.60 11.06 8.64
N LYS A 7 -9.17 10.95 7.45
CA LYS A 7 -9.97 9.80 7.06
C LYS A 7 -9.10 8.56 6.81
N LEU A 8 -7.93 8.75 6.27
CA LEU A 8 -6.93 7.71 6.07
C LEU A 8 -5.57 8.18 6.59
N VAL A 9 -4.95 7.37 7.43
CA VAL A 9 -3.51 7.42 7.68
C VAL A 9 -2.90 6.27 6.91
N ILE A 10 -1.97 6.55 6.02
CA ILE A 10 -1.25 5.52 5.27
C ILE A 10 0.23 5.87 5.20
N THR A 11 1.09 4.90 5.47
CA THR A 11 2.53 5.14 5.47
C THR A 11 3.34 3.86 5.30
N SER A 12 4.58 4.04 4.84
CA SER A 12 5.66 3.06 4.86
C SER A 12 6.80 3.63 5.71
N PRO A 13 6.85 3.36 7.03
CA PRO A 13 7.88 3.88 7.90
C PRO A 13 9.25 3.28 7.57
N PRO A 14 10.35 3.85 8.06
CA PRO A 14 11.66 3.20 8.04
C PRO A 14 11.62 1.81 8.70
N TYR A 15 12.36 0.82 8.15
CA TYR A 15 12.33 -0.58 8.62
C TYR A 15 13.54 -0.95 9.49
N ASN A 16 14.31 0.01 9.93
CA ASN A 16 15.53 -0.18 10.74
C ASN A 16 16.63 -1.01 10.03
N ILE A 17 16.67 -0.95 8.70
CA ILE A 17 17.62 -1.73 7.89
C ILE A 17 18.91 -0.97 7.56
N GLY A 18 19.04 0.29 8.00
CA GLY A 18 20.21 1.13 7.81
C GLY A 18 20.35 1.68 6.40
N LYS A 19 19.23 2.11 5.81
CA LYS A 19 19.23 2.90 4.58
C LYS A 19 19.69 4.34 4.85
N GLU A 20 19.99 5.09 3.80
CA GLU A 20 20.50 6.47 3.86
C GLU A 20 19.64 7.41 4.71
N TYR A 21 18.34 7.17 4.76
CA TYR A 21 17.34 7.97 5.48
C TYR A 21 17.12 7.53 6.94
N GLU A 22 17.80 6.47 7.42
CA GLU A 22 17.60 5.97 8.77
C GLU A 22 18.90 5.54 9.45
N ARG A 23 18.96 5.72 10.76
CA ARG A 23 20.02 5.15 11.60
C ARG A 23 19.50 3.89 12.25
N ARG A 24 20.23 2.77 12.13
CA ARG A 24 19.92 1.54 12.86
C ARG A 24 19.90 1.79 14.36
N ALA A 25 18.82 1.37 14.99
CA ALA A 25 18.65 1.37 16.43
C ALA A 25 18.47 -0.08 16.96
N PRO A 26 18.67 -0.34 18.25
CA PRO A 26 18.20 -1.57 18.89
C PRO A 26 16.72 -1.79 18.58
N LEU A 27 16.31 -3.05 18.35
CA LEU A 27 14.95 -3.36 17.89
C LEU A 27 13.87 -2.84 18.86
N ALA A 28 14.13 -2.90 20.18
CA ALA A 28 13.19 -2.38 21.17
C ALA A 28 13.01 -0.85 21.08
N GLU A 29 14.08 -0.10 20.81
CA GLU A 29 14.04 1.35 20.63
C GLU A 29 13.29 1.71 19.34
N TYR A 30 13.55 0.95 18.26
CA TYR A 30 12.81 1.10 17.01
C TYR A 30 11.30 0.89 17.22
N VAL A 31 10.92 -0.21 17.87
CA VAL A 31 9.51 -0.50 18.17
C VAL A 31 8.89 0.63 19.00
N ALA A 32 9.57 1.09 20.06
CA ALA A 32 9.09 2.18 20.90
C ALA A 32 8.91 3.50 20.12
N SER A 33 9.82 3.80 19.21
CA SER A 33 9.72 4.97 18.33
C SER A 33 8.52 4.89 17.39
N GLN A 34 8.28 3.71 16.80
CA GLN A 34 7.11 3.48 15.96
C GLN A 34 5.79 3.55 16.75
N GLU A 35 5.75 2.99 17.96
CA GLU A 35 4.60 3.09 18.86
C GLU A 35 4.23 4.54 19.18
N ALA A 36 5.22 5.41 19.39
CA ALA A 36 4.99 6.83 19.62
C ALA A 36 4.35 7.53 18.42
N VAL A 37 4.79 7.22 17.19
CA VAL A 37 4.19 7.76 15.96
C VAL A 37 2.79 7.18 15.73
N ILE A 38 2.60 5.87 15.90
CA ILE A 38 1.30 5.21 15.80
C ILE A 38 0.29 5.84 16.75
N ALA A 39 0.69 6.12 18.01
CA ALA A 39 -0.18 6.76 19.00
C ALA A 39 -0.59 8.19 18.59
N ARG A 40 0.32 8.94 17.96
CA ARG A 40 0.00 10.28 17.41
C ARG A 40 -0.96 10.16 16.23
N CYS A 41 -0.74 9.24 15.32
CA CYS A 41 -1.62 8.97 14.19
C CYS A 41 -3.03 8.54 14.65
N ALA A 42 -3.13 7.69 15.67
CA ALA A 42 -4.41 7.26 16.23
C ALA A 42 -5.26 8.42 16.78
N LYS A 43 -4.63 9.49 17.31
CA LYS A 43 -5.34 10.72 17.71
C LYS A 43 -5.86 11.52 16.51
N LYS A 44 -5.17 11.42 15.35
CA LYS A 44 -5.52 12.18 14.14
C LYS A 44 -6.59 11.49 13.31
N VAL A 45 -6.73 10.15 13.42
CA VAL A 45 -7.69 9.41 12.60
C VAL A 45 -9.13 9.74 12.98
N HIS A 46 -9.96 9.94 11.94
CA HIS A 46 -11.40 10.18 12.06
C HIS A 46 -12.10 8.94 12.67
N PRO A 47 -13.22 9.07 13.42
CA PRO A 47 -13.96 7.91 13.97
C PRO A 47 -14.36 6.86 12.94
N ARG A 48 -14.67 7.28 11.71
CA ARG A 48 -14.95 6.40 10.56
C ARG A 48 -13.74 6.20 9.66
N GLY A 49 -12.54 6.55 10.15
CA GLY A 49 -11.29 6.50 9.39
C GLY A 49 -10.53 5.20 9.57
N SER A 50 -9.46 5.09 8.79
CA SER A 50 -8.58 3.93 8.71
C SER A 50 -7.12 4.31 8.93
N ILE A 51 -6.33 3.35 9.44
CA ILE A 51 -4.86 3.41 9.47
C ILE A 51 -4.34 2.21 8.68
N CYS A 52 -3.54 2.48 7.66
CA CYS A 52 -2.84 1.49 6.86
C CYS A 52 -1.33 1.64 7.09
N TRP A 53 -0.72 0.64 7.73
CA TRP A 53 0.67 0.68 8.12
C TRP A 53 1.45 -0.38 7.35
N GLN A 54 2.25 0.05 6.39
CA GLN A 54 3.08 -0.87 5.59
C GLN A 54 4.34 -1.22 6.36
N THR A 55 4.72 -2.49 6.31
CA THR A 55 5.94 -3.00 6.94
C THR A 55 6.56 -4.13 6.13
N GLY A 56 7.87 -4.21 6.19
CA GLY A 56 8.64 -5.35 5.71
C GLY A 56 9.14 -6.24 6.83
N ASN A 57 10.13 -7.06 6.52
CA ASN A 57 10.85 -7.89 7.48
C ASN A 57 12.18 -7.24 7.85
N TYR A 58 12.48 -7.16 9.13
CA TYR A 58 13.81 -6.86 9.63
C TYR A 58 14.63 -8.15 9.69
N VAL A 59 15.83 -8.16 9.10
CA VAL A 59 16.68 -9.36 9.07
C VAL A 59 18.01 -9.06 9.76
N ARG A 60 18.31 -9.83 10.80
CA ARG A 60 19.56 -9.74 11.55
C ARG A 60 20.14 -11.12 11.80
N GLY A 61 21.42 -11.32 11.47
CA GLY A 61 22.08 -12.62 11.68
C GLY A 61 21.40 -13.81 11.01
N GLY A 62 20.65 -13.60 9.90
CA GLY A 62 19.87 -14.63 9.23
C GLY A 62 18.49 -14.89 9.82
N GLN A 63 18.18 -14.33 10.99
CA GLN A 63 16.86 -14.40 11.62
C GLN A 63 15.96 -13.30 11.06
N ILE A 64 14.68 -13.63 10.87
CA ILE A 64 13.64 -12.69 10.41
C ILE A 64 12.82 -12.25 11.62
N GLU A 65 12.72 -10.94 11.79
CA GLU A 65 11.80 -10.30 12.70
C GLU A 65 10.67 -9.65 11.88
N PRO A 66 9.45 -10.18 11.89
CA PRO A 66 8.33 -9.65 11.14
C PRO A 66 7.81 -8.38 11.81
N LEU A 67 8.08 -7.21 11.21
CA LEU A 67 7.76 -5.91 11.82
C LEU A 67 6.25 -5.71 12.01
N ASP A 68 5.42 -6.27 11.14
CA ASP A 68 3.96 -6.25 11.29
C ASP A 68 3.51 -6.95 12.58
N ALA A 69 4.08 -8.09 12.93
CA ALA A 69 3.77 -8.81 14.17
C ALA A 69 4.26 -8.03 15.40
N LEU A 70 5.45 -7.41 15.32
CA LEU A 70 6.01 -6.62 16.41
C LEU A 70 5.21 -5.33 16.69
N LEU A 71 4.70 -4.68 15.64
CA LEU A 71 3.95 -3.44 15.78
C LEU A 71 2.44 -3.64 16.02
N TYR A 72 1.88 -4.80 15.67
CA TYR A 72 0.47 -5.11 15.87
C TYR A 72 -0.04 -4.82 17.31
N PRO A 73 0.67 -5.17 18.39
CA PRO A 73 0.23 -4.88 19.75
C PRO A 73 0.05 -3.39 20.04
N ALA A 74 0.84 -2.51 19.42
CA ALA A 74 0.72 -1.08 19.60
C ALA A 74 -0.66 -0.56 19.15
N PHE A 75 -1.12 -0.98 17.98
CA PHE A 75 -2.45 -0.63 17.48
C PHE A 75 -3.57 -1.19 18.37
N ARG A 76 -3.41 -2.42 18.82
CA ARG A 76 -4.42 -3.09 19.70
C ARG A 76 -4.56 -2.39 21.04
N ARG A 77 -3.46 -1.93 21.66
CA ARG A 77 -3.48 -1.17 22.92
C ARG A 77 -4.23 0.17 22.79
N LEU A 78 -4.27 0.74 21.58
CA LEU A 78 -5.01 1.96 21.27
C LEU A 78 -6.49 1.72 20.93
N GLY A 79 -6.98 0.49 21.04
CA GLY A 79 -8.36 0.11 20.74
C GLY A 79 -8.70 -0.02 19.27
N LEU A 80 -7.70 0.07 18.37
CA LEU A 80 -7.89 -0.07 16.93
C LEU A 80 -8.19 -1.53 16.54
N ARG A 81 -9.01 -1.71 15.52
CA ARG A 81 -9.50 -3.01 15.06
C ARG A 81 -8.87 -3.38 13.73
N LEU A 82 -8.10 -4.48 13.68
CA LEU A 82 -7.53 -4.99 12.44
C LEU A 82 -8.65 -5.48 11.51
N ARG A 83 -8.68 -5.00 10.28
CA ARG A 83 -9.62 -5.44 9.23
C ARG A 83 -8.98 -6.42 8.27
N ASN A 84 -7.79 -6.10 7.77
CA ASN A 84 -7.00 -6.99 6.93
C ASN A 84 -5.51 -6.87 7.26
N ARG A 85 -4.79 -7.94 6.99
CA ARG A 85 -3.35 -7.98 6.82
C ARG A 85 -3.10 -8.20 5.33
N ILE A 86 -2.98 -7.09 4.59
CA ILE A 86 -2.83 -7.11 3.14
C ILE A 86 -1.40 -7.50 2.81
N VAL A 87 -1.23 -8.44 1.89
CA VAL A 87 0.07 -8.87 1.35
C VAL A 87 0.30 -8.17 0.02
N TRP A 88 1.29 -7.29 -0.02
CA TRP A 88 1.79 -6.72 -1.25
C TRP A 88 2.91 -7.59 -1.82
N HIS A 89 2.61 -8.39 -2.83
CA HIS A 89 3.55 -9.23 -3.56
C HIS A 89 4.12 -8.48 -4.76
N PHE A 90 5.44 -8.28 -4.82
CA PHE A 90 6.09 -7.49 -5.85
C PHE A 90 6.96 -8.30 -6.82
N GLY A 91 7.06 -9.61 -6.65
CA GLY A 91 7.70 -10.55 -7.57
C GLY A 91 9.23 -10.52 -7.63
N HIS A 92 9.87 -9.40 -7.35
CA HIS A 92 11.31 -9.21 -7.46
C HIS A 92 11.96 -8.87 -6.11
N GLY A 93 13.25 -9.18 -5.94
CA GLY A 93 14.00 -8.88 -4.73
C GLY A 93 15.31 -9.67 -4.66
N LEU A 94 16.02 -9.56 -3.54
CA LEU A 94 17.27 -10.30 -3.32
C LEU A 94 17.03 -11.80 -3.30
N HIS A 95 17.90 -12.56 -3.98
CA HIS A 95 17.91 -13.99 -3.90
C HIS A 95 18.61 -14.47 -2.62
N CYS A 96 17.94 -15.36 -1.90
CA CYS A 96 18.48 -15.99 -0.72
C CYS A 96 18.93 -17.41 -1.07
N SER A 97 20.09 -17.83 -0.57
CA SER A 97 20.64 -19.18 -0.80
C SER A 97 20.33 -20.18 0.33
N ARG A 98 20.01 -19.69 1.53
CA ARG A 98 19.80 -20.51 2.73
C ARG A 98 18.38 -20.43 3.32
N ARG A 99 17.47 -19.72 2.65
CA ARG A 99 16.04 -19.61 2.96
C ARG A 99 15.26 -19.19 1.72
N LEU A 100 13.93 -19.22 1.77
CA LEU A 100 13.10 -18.72 0.68
C LEU A 100 13.32 -17.21 0.50
N SER A 101 13.34 -16.77 -0.76
CA SER A 101 13.48 -15.35 -1.10
C SER A 101 12.19 -14.61 -0.80
N GLY A 102 12.26 -13.59 0.06
CA GLY A 102 11.11 -12.72 0.36
C GLY A 102 10.69 -11.93 -0.87
N ARG A 103 9.40 -11.92 -1.16
CA ARG A 103 8.81 -11.25 -2.34
C ARG A 103 7.57 -10.45 -1.99
N TYR A 104 7.35 -10.18 -0.73
CA TYR A 104 6.20 -9.43 -0.26
C TYR A 104 6.55 -8.54 0.92
N GLU A 105 5.70 -7.55 1.11
CA GLU A 105 5.56 -6.75 2.32
C GLU A 105 4.10 -6.79 2.77
N THR A 106 3.81 -6.30 3.97
CA THR A 106 2.47 -6.35 4.53
C THR A 106 1.95 -4.95 4.83
N ILE A 107 0.65 -4.76 4.69
CA ILE A 107 -0.04 -3.56 5.13
C ILE A 107 -1.07 -3.99 6.17
N LEU A 108 -0.89 -3.52 7.40
CA LEU A 108 -1.87 -3.71 8.45
C LEU A 108 -2.95 -2.63 8.32
N TRP A 109 -4.17 -3.03 7.97
CA TRP A 109 -5.31 -2.11 7.90
C TRP A 109 -6.14 -2.19 9.17
N PHE A 110 -6.15 -1.08 9.92
CA PHE A 110 -6.94 -0.90 11.13
C PHE A 110 -8.02 0.16 10.94
N THR A 111 -9.10 0.06 11.74
CA THR A 111 -10.16 1.08 11.86
C THR A 111 -10.34 1.49 13.31
N ALA A 112 -10.82 2.74 13.51
CA ALA A 112 -11.14 3.25 14.85
C ALA A 112 -12.39 2.58 15.43
N GLY A 113 -13.35 2.19 14.60
CA GLY A 113 -14.61 1.56 15.00
C GLY A 113 -15.14 0.60 13.95
N ASP A 114 -16.38 0.12 14.13
CA ASP A 114 -17.04 -0.76 13.17
C ASP A 114 -17.76 0.00 12.04
N ASP A 115 -18.16 1.24 12.30
CA ASP A 115 -18.66 2.15 11.26
C ASP A 115 -17.46 2.87 10.62
N TYR A 116 -16.98 2.35 9.51
CA TYR A 116 -15.85 2.89 8.75
C TYR A 116 -16.19 3.00 7.27
N THR A 117 -15.52 3.93 6.58
CA THR A 117 -15.66 4.11 5.13
C THR A 117 -15.01 2.93 4.39
N PHE A 118 -15.78 2.29 3.49
CA PHE A 118 -15.28 1.28 2.58
C PHE A 118 -16.04 1.33 1.24
N ASN A 119 -15.41 1.90 0.23
CA ASN A 119 -15.93 2.06 -1.13
C ASN A 119 -15.38 0.94 -2.02
N LEU A 120 -16.20 -0.07 -2.30
CA LEU A 120 -15.74 -1.25 -3.04
C LEU A 120 -15.68 -1.03 -4.55
N ASP A 121 -16.63 -0.29 -5.11
CA ASP A 121 -16.80 -0.22 -6.57
C ASP A 121 -15.58 0.36 -7.32
N PRO A 122 -14.89 1.42 -6.82
CA PRO A 122 -13.71 1.97 -7.48
C PRO A 122 -12.50 1.01 -7.54
N ILE A 123 -12.48 -0.02 -6.70
CA ILE A 123 -11.34 -0.95 -6.57
C ILE A 123 -11.66 -2.37 -7.05
N ARG A 124 -12.85 -2.60 -7.61
CA ARG A 124 -13.22 -3.93 -8.12
C ARG A 124 -12.23 -4.43 -9.18
N VAL A 125 -12.00 -5.73 -9.15
CA VAL A 125 -11.16 -6.42 -10.14
C VAL A 125 -12.03 -7.35 -10.99
N PRO A 126 -11.61 -7.68 -12.23
CA PRO A 126 -12.37 -8.58 -13.09
C PRO A 126 -12.73 -9.89 -12.40
N ALA A 127 -13.96 -10.33 -12.56
CA ALA A 127 -14.38 -11.65 -12.09
C ALA A 127 -13.75 -12.74 -12.98
N LYS A 128 -13.28 -13.83 -12.36
CA LYS A 128 -12.67 -14.95 -13.10
C LYS A 128 -13.65 -15.59 -14.09
N TYR A 129 -14.95 -15.59 -13.74
CA TYR A 129 -16.03 -16.18 -14.53
C TYR A 129 -17.20 -15.17 -14.65
N PRO A 130 -17.10 -14.11 -15.47
CA PRO A 130 -18.06 -13.02 -15.52
C PRO A 130 -19.46 -13.46 -16.00
N SER A 131 -19.54 -14.52 -16.81
CA SER A 131 -20.79 -15.07 -17.35
C SER A 131 -21.43 -16.15 -16.47
N LYS A 132 -20.85 -16.46 -15.29
CA LYS A 132 -21.38 -17.47 -14.39
C LYS A 132 -22.80 -17.10 -13.92
N ARG A 133 -23.73 -18.07 -14.00
CA ARG A 133 -25.12 -17.91 -13.57
C ARG A 133 -25.44 -18.80 -12.38
N TYR A 134 -26.46 -18.42 -11.61
CA TYR A 134 -26.99 -19.27 -10.55
C TYR A 134 -27.57 -20.54 -11.16
N PHE A 135 -27.13 -21.69 -10.64
CA PHE A 135 -27.57 -23.01 -11.13
C PHE A 135 -28.90 -23.45 -10.51
N ARG A 136 -29.23 -23.01 -9.28
CA ARG A 136 -30.40 -23.43 -8.50
C ARG A 136 -31.07 -22.23 -7.81
N GLY A 137 -32.27 -22.49 -7.25
CA GLY A 137 -33.02 -21.57 -6.42
C GLY A 137 -33.76 -20.49 -7.20
N LYS A 138 -34.35 -19.53 -6.47
CA LYS A 138 -35.16 -18.44 -7.03
C LYS A 138 -34.47 -17.59 -8.08
N ARG A 139 -33.13 -17.53 -8.02
CA ARG A 139 -32.27 -16.73 -8.92
C ARG A 139 -31.64 -17.56 -10.05
N LYS A 140 -32.14 -18.78 -10.33
CA LYS A 140 -31.64 -19.63 -11.41
C LYS A 140 -31.66 -18.88 -12.75
N GLY A 141 -30.50 -18.89 -13.44
CA GLY A 141 -30.32 -18.22 -14.72
C GLY A 141 -29.83 -16.76 -14.64
N GLU A 142 -29.95 -16.08 -13.50
CA GLU A 142 -29.37 -14.74 -13.29
C GLU A 142 -27.84 -14.80 -13.18
N LEU A 143 -27.18 -13.69 -13.51
CA LEU A 143 -25.73 -13.56 -13.29
C LEU A 143 -25.43 -13.70 -11.79
N SER A 144 -24.44 -14.52 -11.45
CA SER A 144 -24.03 -14.77 -10.07
C SER A 144 -22.95 -13.82 -9.57
N CYS A 145 -22.36 -13.02 -10.44
CA CYS A 145 -21.32 -12.04 -10.12
C CYS A 145 -21.79 -10.61 -10.43
N ASN A 146 -21.20 -9.64 -9.73
CA ASN A 146 -21.45 -8.23 -10.02
C ASN A 146 -20.85 -7.89 -11.40
N PRO A 147 -21.58 -7.21 -12.30
CA PRO A 147 -21.07 -6.77 -13.60
C PRO A 147 -19.81 -5.88 -13.50
N LEU A 148 -19.69 -5.08 -12.43
CA LEU A 148 -18.52 -4.26 -12.14
C LEU A 148 -17.29 -5.07 -11.70
N GLY A 149 -17.42 -6.38 -11.52
CA GLY A 149 -16.35 -7.24 -11.03
C GLY A 149 -16.47 -7.64 -9.57
N LYS A 150 -15.47 -8.32 -9.06
CA LYS A 150 -15.41 -8.83 -7.68
C LYS A 150 -14.60 -7.94 -6.75
N ASN A 151 -14.83 -8.09 -5.45
CA ASN A 151 -13.93 -7.56 -4.42
C ASN A 151 -12.52 -8.14 -4.64
N PRO A 152 -11.45 -7.31 -4.69
CA PRO A 152 -10.08 -7.82 -4.72
C PRO A 152 -9.78 -8.66 -3.48
N SER A 153 -8.83 -9.60 -3.61
CA SER A 153 -8.30 -10.30 -2.45
C SER A 153 -7.37 -9.37 -1.64
N ASP A 154 -6.96 -9.83 -0.48
CA ASP A 154 -5.96 -9.19 0.36
C ASP A 154 -4.51 -9.57 -0.01
N VAL A 155 -4.31 -10.25 -1.14
CA VAL A 155 -3.00 -10.47 -1.78
C VAL A 155 -2.97 -9.68 -3.09
N TRP A 156 -2.10 -8.68 -3.15
CA TRP A 156 -1.99 -7.74 -4.27
C TRP A 156 -0.68 -7.94 -5.03
N GLU A 157 -0.78 -8.20 -6.31
CA GLU A 157 0.36 -8.29 -7.22
C GLU A 157 0.59 -6.94 -7.88
N ILE A 158 1.53 -6.16 -7.34
CA ILE A 158 1.90 -4.83 -7.82
C ILE A 158 3.43 -4.75 -7.86
N PRO A 159 4.06 -4.41 -9.00
CA PRO A 159 5.51 -4.33 -9.08
C PRO A 159 6.05 -3.20 -8.19
N ASN A 160 7.18 -3.43 -7.54
CA ASN A 160 7.85 -2.39 -6.78
C ASN A 160 8.57 -1.39 -7.72
N VAL A 161 8.77 -0.17 -7.20
CA VAL A 161 9.42 0.91 -7.95
C VAL A 161 10.93 0.70 -7.98
N LYS A 162 11.42 0.03 -9.04
CA LYS A 162 12.85 -0.22 -9.30
C LYS A 162 13.33 0.51 -10.56
N HIS A 163 14.59 0.24 -10.96
CA HIS A 163 15.36 0.94 -11.97
C HIS A 163 14.58 1.35 -13.24
N ASN A 164 13.78 0.47 -13.80
CA ASN A 164 13.02 0.73 -15.05
C ASN A 164 11.55 1.10 -14.79
N HIS A 165 11.16 1.35 -13.53
CA HIS A 165 9.79 1.73 -13.24
C HIS A 165 9.55 3.19 -13.61
N ARG A 166 8.43 3.48 -14.31
CA ARG A 166 8.11 4.82 -14.80
C ARG A 166 7.97 5.88 -13.69
N GLU A 167 7.67 5.46 -12.47
CA GLU A 167 7.55 6.32 -11.29
C GLU A 167 8.88 6.52 -10.54
N LYS A 168 9.99 5.88 -10.98
CA LYS A 168 11.24 5.87 -10.23
C LYS A 168 11.82 7.27 -10.06
N THR A 169 12.10 7.63 -8.81
CA THR A 169 12.83 8.84 -8.39
C THR A 169 14.15 8.45 -7.73
N ALA A 170 14.91 9.43 -7.25
CA ALA A 170 16.13 9.19 -6.48
C ALA A 170 15.85 8.57 -5.10
N HIS A 171 14.62 8.62 -4.59
CA HIS A 171 14.28 8.03 -3.29
C HIS A 171 14.53 6.51 -3.28
N PRO A 172 15.30 5.96 -2.30
CA PRO A 172 15.76 4.56 -2.32
C PRO A 172 14.67 3.54 -1.99
N ALA A 173 13.58 3.95 -1.32
CA ALA A 173 12.52 3.06 -0.82
C ALA A 173 11.11 3.59 -1.18
N GLN A 174 10.89 3.90 -2.46
CA GLN A 174 9.62 4.37 -2.96
C GLN A 174 8.66 3.21 -3.17
N PHE A 175 7.44 3.28 -2.61
CA PHE A 175 6.35 2.39 -2.99
C PHE A 175 5.52 2.97 -4.16
N PRO A 176 4.87 2.11 -4.98
CA PRO A 176 4.13 2.56 -6.15
C PRO A 176 2.86 3.33 -5.76
N VAL A 177 2.50 4.33 -6.57
CA VAL A 177 1.25 5.09 -6.37
C VAL A 177 0.03 4.18 -6.44
N GLU A 178 0.00 3.20 -7.35
CA GLU A 178 -1.08 2.22 -7.48
C GLU A 178 -1.45 1.50 -6.17
N LEU A 179 -0.45 1.19 -5.32
CA LEU A 179 -0.68 0.56 -4.03
C LEU A 179 -1.51 1.45 -3.10
N VAL A 180 -1.15 2.72 -3.04
CA VAL A 180 -1.81 3.73 -2.21
C VAL A 180 -3.15 4.15 -2.79
N GLU A 181 -3.22 4.31 -4.11
CA GLU A 181 -4.41 4.68 -4.86
C GLU A 181 -5.59 3.75 -4.53
N ARG A 182 -5.34 2.44 -4.48
CA ARG A 182 -6.36 1.46 -4.10
C ARG A 182 -6.89 1.69 -2.69
N LEU A 183 -6.04 2.05 -1.73
CA LEU A 183 -6.44 2.34 -0.36
C LEU A 183 -7.16 3.71 -0.25
N VAL A 184 -6.68 4.71 -0.96
CA VAL A 184 -7.33 6.03 -1.02
C VAL A 184 -8.75 5.90 -1.56
N LEU A 185 -8.93 5.24 -2.70
CA LEU A 185 -10.24 5.06 -3.32
C LEU A 185 -11.21 4.25 -2.45
N SER A 186 -10.71 3.23 -1.75
CA SER A 186 -11.57 2.37 -0.94
C SER A 186 -11.90 2.92 0.44
N LEU A 187 -11.02 3.74 1.03
CA LEU A 187 -11.10 4.12 2.45
C LEU A 187 -11.40 5.61 2.68
N THR A 188 -11.59 6.38 1.61
CA THR A 188 -11.90 7.81 1.67
C THR A 188 -12.93 8.22 0.63
N ASP A 189 -13.56 9.36 0.86
CA ASP A 189 -14.41 10.07 -0.09
C ASP A 189 -13.68 11.33 -0.60
N GLU A 190 -14.16 11.96 -1.68
CA GLU A 190 -13.62 13.22 -2.18
C GLU A 190 -13.67 14.30 -1.09
N GLY A 191 -12.64 15.14 -1.01
CA GLY A 191 -12.48 16.17 0.03
C GLY A 191 -11.95 15.65 1.36
N ASP A 192 -11.83 14.34 1.57
CA ASP A 192 -11.25 13.78 2.80
C ASP A 192 -9.74 14.03 2.92
N TYR A 193 -9.23 14.04 4.16
CA TYR A 193 -7.81 14.19 4.45
C TYR A 193 -7.11 12.84 4.56
N VAL A 194 -5.99 12.72 3.82
CA VAL A 194 -5.05 11.58 3.89
C VAL A 194 -3.76 12.06 4.56
N LEU A 195 -3.33 11.36 5.59
CA LEU A 195 -2.12 11.67 6.38
C LEU A 195 -1.04 10.62 6.15
N ASP A 196 0.19 11.08 5.85
CA ASP A 196 1.39 10.22 5.80
C ASP A 196 2.50 10.82 6.68
N PRO A 197 2.79 10.22 7.86
CA PRO A 197 3.82 10.72 8.76
C PRO A 197 5.26 10.46 8.28
N TYR A 198 5.46 9.70 7.20
CA TYR A 198 6.75 9.41 6.58
C TYR A 198 6.64 9.55 5.05
N MET A 199 6.36 10.77 4.58
CA MET A 199 5.94 11.07 3.21
C MET A 199 6.93 10.60 2.13
N GLY A 200 8.23 10.64 2.40
CA GLY A 200 9.28 10.26 1.45
C GLY A 200 9.15 10.96 0.10
N SER A 201 9.02 10.16 -0.96
CA SER A 201 8.84 10.68 -2.33
C SER A 201 7.42 11.16 -2.65
N GLY A 202 6.48 11.17 -1.69
CA GLY A 202 5.13 11.71 -1.87
C GLY A 202 4.15 10.81 -2.64
N SER A 203 4.37 9.50 -2.71
CA SER A 203 3.42 8.61 -3.40
C SER A 203 2.01 8.68 -2.81
N THR A 204 1.90 8.87 -1.48
CA THR A 204 0.63 9.09 -0.80
C THR A 204 -0.04 10.40 -1.24
N ALA A 205 0.72 11.48 -1.33
CA ALA A 205 0.20 12.78 -1.77
C ALA A 205 -0.32 12.71 -3.20
N ILE A 206 0.45 12.09 -4.10
CA ILE A 206 0.04 11.92 -5.51
C ILE A 206 -1.26 11.13 -5.60
N ALA A 207 -1.36 9.98 -4.93
CA ALA A 207 -2.58 9.17 -4.96
C ALA A 207 -3.81 9.92 -4.40
N ALA A 208 -3.64 10.70 -3.33
CA ALA A 208 -4.72 11.50 -2.74
C ALA A 208 -5.18 12.61 -3.68
N LEU A 209 -4.25 13.41 -4.19
CA LEU A 209 -4.53 14.57 -5.03
C LEU A 209 -5.16 14.18 -6.38
N MET A 210 -4.72 13.08 -7.00
CA MET A 210 -5.30 12.54 -8.24
C MET A 210 -6.80 12.31 -8.15
N HIS A 211 -7.29 12.04 -6.96
CA HIS A 211 -8.69 11.67 -6.72
C HIS A 211 -9.45 12.71 -5.88
N GLY A 212 -9.00 13.96 -5.85
CA GLY A 212 -9.70 15.05 -5.17
C GLY A 212 -9.68 14.95 -3.63
N ARG A 213 -8.71 14.23 -3.05
CA ARG A 213 -8.47 14.19 -1.60
C ARG A 213 -7.40 15.21 -1.23
N HIS A 214 -7.43 15.67 0.03
CA HIS A 214 -6.37 16.50 0.58
C HIS A 214 -5.26 15.60 1.15
N SER A 215 -4.01 15.99 0.96
CA SER A 215 -2.85 15.28 1.53
C SER A 215 -2.13 16.14 2.54
N ILE A 216 -1.78 15.54 3.67
CA ILE A 216 -0.89 16.11 4.68
C ILE A 216 0.20 15.09 4.96
N GLY A 217 1.47 15.53 4.94
CA GLY A 217 2.59 14.64 5.19
C GLY A 217 3.71 15.33 5.96
N ALA A 218 4.63 14.50 6.47
CA ALA A 218 5.86 14.94 7.08
C ALA A 218 7.04 14.24 6.41
N GLU A 219 8.09 15.01 6.09
CA GLU A 219 9.35 14.53 5.58
C GLU A 219 10.48 15.36 6.21
N VAL A 220 11.48 14.67 6.77
CA VAL A 220 12.59 15.32 7.47
C VAL A 220 13.80 15.55 6.55
N ASN A 221 13.90 14.79 5.46
CA ASN A 221 14.99 14.93 4.50
C ASN A 221 14.61 15.97 3.43
N PRO A 222 15.35 17.10 3.33
CA PRO A 222 15.03 18.16 2.37
C PRO A 222 15.14 17.70 0.91
N GLU A 223 15.99 16.73 0.57
CA GLU A 223 16.10 16.19 -0.79
C GLU A 223 14.82 15.42 -1.16
N TYR A 224 14.29 14.60 -0.25
CA TYR A 224 13.05 13.87 -0.48
C TYR A 224 11.83 14.78 -0.51
N TYR A 225 11.84 15.84 0.31
CA TYR A 225 10.85 16.90 0.23
C TYR A 225 10.85 17.59 -1.14
N GLY A 226 12.03 17.87 -1.72
CA GLY A 226 12.18 18.40 -3.08
C GLY A 226 11.60 17.46 -4.14
N ILE A 227 11.86 16.15 -4.04
CA ILE A 227 11.29 15.14 -4.92
C ILE A 227 9.76 15.16 -4.87
N TRP A 228 9.21 15.24 -3.68
CA TRP A 228 7.76 15.31 -3.48
C TRP A 228 7.16 16.56 -4.12
N GLN A 229 7.76 17.74 -3.94
CA GLN A 229 7.31 18.99 -4.55
C GLN A 229 7.33 18.92 -6.09
N GLU A 230 8.41 18.39 -6.66
CA GLU A 230 8.53 18.18 -8.12
C GLU A 230 7.42 17.26 -8.64
N ARG A 231 7.17 16.14 -7.97
CA ARG A 231 6.10 15.21 -8.38
C ARG A 231 4.72 15.84 -8.32
N ILE A 232 4.41 16.68 -7.34
CA ILE A 232 3.15 17.43 -7.30
C ILE A 232 3.07 18.39 -8.48
N SER A 233 4.12 19.14 -8.74
CA SER A 233 4.17 20.05 -9.89
C SER A 233 3.95 19.33 -11.23
N LEU A 234 4.54 18.12 -11.40
CA LEU A 234 4.29 17.28 -12.55
C LEU A 234 2.83 16.79 -12.63
N LEU A 235 2.21 16.48 -11.49
CA LEU A 235 0.80 16.10 -11.43
C LEU A 235 -0.11 17.26 -11.85
N GLU A 236 0.12 18.46 -11.34
CA GLU A 236 -0.66 19.67 -11.66
C GLU A 236 -0.58 20.02 -13.16
N ARG A 237 0.55 19.76 -13.80
CA ARG A 237 0.73 19.95 -15.26
C ARG A 237 0.24 18.77 -16.11
N GLY A 238 -0.21 17.68 -15.49
CA GLY A 238 -0.59 16.44 -16.20
C GLY A 238 0.58 15.69 -16.84
N GLU A 239 1.80 15.93 -16.39
CA GLU A 239 3.04 15.36 -16.94
C GLU A 239 3.57 14.17 -16.13
N ILE A 240 2.98 13.88 -14.97
CA ILE A 240 3.44 12.80 -14.11
C ILE A 240 3.25 11.44 -14.79
N ARG A 241 4.28 10.61 -14.73
CA ARG A 241 4.24 9.26 -15.33
C ARG A 241 3.95 8.25 -14.24
N LEU A 242 2.74 7.70 -14.23
CA LEU A 242 2.30 6.70 -13.28
C LEU A 242 1.97 5.38 -13.98
N ARG A 243 2.06 4.29 -13.21
CA ARG A 243 1.51 3.01 -13.64
C ARG A 243 0.02 2.99 -13.33
N PRO A 244 -0.86 2.75 -14.32
CA PRO A 244 -2.30 2.68 -14.08
C PRO A 244 -2.66 1.54 -13.12
N MET A 245 -3.60 1.79 -12.22
CA MET A 245 -4.14 0.79 -11.31
C MET A 245 -4.75 -0.39 -12.07
N GLY A 246 -4.45 -1.61 -11.60
CA GLY A 246 -4.99 -2.84 -12.20
C GLY A 246 -4.30 -3.31 -13.48
N GLN A 247 -3.24 -2.64 -13.93
CA GLN A 247 -2.45 -3.13 -15.05
C GLN A 247 -1.79 -4.47 -14.69
N PRO A 248 -1.85 -5.53 -15.53
CA PRO A 248 -1.17 -6.80 -15.28
C PRO A 248 0.34 -6.63 -15.10
N VAL A 249 0.94 -7.33 -14.14
CA VAL A 249 2.39 -7.27 -13.86
C VAL A 249 3.20 -7.77 -15.06
N TYR A 250 2.67 -8.80 -15.73
CA TYR A 250 3.21 -9.32 -16.97
C TYR A 250 2.14 -9.21 -18.06
N GLY A 251 2.49 -8.70 -19.24
CA GLY A 251 1.63 -8.80 -20.42
C GLY A 251 1.32 -10.28 -20.68
N THR A 252 0.04 -10.63 -20.77
CA THR A 252 -0.41 -12.01 -20.99
C THR A 252 0.24 -12.63 -22.23
N ASP A 253 0.56 -11.81 -23.24
CA ASP A 253 1.19 -12.25 -24.48
C ASP A 253 2.72 -12.35 -24.39
N GLU A 254 3.39 -11.50 -23.64
CA GLU A 254 4.85 -11.61 -23.40
C GLU A 254 5.19 -12.85 -22.57
N TRP A 255 4.37 -13.20 -21.59
CA TRP A 255 4.57 -14.41 -20.78
C TRP A 255 4.33 -15.70 -21.60
N ARG A 256 3.32 -15.71 -22.48
CA ARG A 256 3.10 -16.83 -23.42
C ARG A 256 4.28 -17.00 -24.37
N ARG A 257 4.76 -15.91 -24.99
CA ARG A 257 5.92 -15.94 -25.90
C ARG A 257 7.21 -16.37 -25.21
N ALA A 258 7.45 -15.95 -23.97
CA ALA A 258 8.60 -16.39 -23.19
C ALA A 258 8.57 -17.89 -22.86
N ARG A 259 7.40 -18.46 -22.59
CA ARG A 259 7.21 -19.90 -22.38
C ARG A 259 7.37 -20.71 -23.68
N GLU A 260 6.82 -20.23 -24.78
CA GLU A 260 6.94 -20.87 -26.08
C GLU A 260 8.37 -20.83 -26.62
N GLY A 261 9.10 -19.75 -26.34
CA GLY A 261 10.53 -19.64 -26.67
C GLY A 261 11.45 -20.50 -25.81
N ALA A 262 11.09 -20.77 -24.54
CA ALA A 262 11.85 -21.65 -23.65
C ALA A 262 11.61 -23.14 -23.91
N SER A 263 10.48 -23.51 -24.52
CA SER A 263 10.11 -24.88 -24.90
C SER A 263 10.74 -25.34 -26.21
N ARG A 264 11.43 -24.43 -26.93
CA ARG A 264 12.11 -24.74 -28.22
C ARG A 264 13.64 -24.74 -28.13
N ARG A 265 14.22 -24.80 -26.94
CA ARG A 265 15.67 -24.93 -26.73
C ARG A 265 16.00 -26.23 -26.02
#